data_5787ecb33323d0dc004dd685a500f0c0
#
_entry.id   5787ecb33323d0dc004dd685a500f0c0
#
_cell.length_a   1.000
_cell.length_b   1.000
_cell.length_c   1.000
_cell.angle_alpha   90.00
_cell.angle_beta   90.00
_cell.angle_gamma   90.00
#
_symmetry.space_group_name_H-M   'P 1'
#
loop_
_entity.id
_entity.type
_entity.pdbx_description
1 polymer ?
#
loop_
_entity_poly.entity_id
_entity_poly.type
_entity_poly.pdbx_seq_one_letter_code
_entity_poly.pdbx_strand_id
1 'polypeptide(L)'
;MEQLHFITKLLDIKDPNIQILDIINRDTHKEIIAKLDYNAPSCPDCGHQMKKYDFQKPSKIPYLETTGMATRILLRKRRFKCYQCSKMMVAETPLVKKNHQIPRIINQKIAQKLIEKTSMTDIAHQLAISTSTVIRKLNDFRFKSDFSRLPEIMSWDEYSFTKGKMSFIAQDFEKLNIITVLEGRTQAIIRNYFLKYDRVVRCRVKIITMDMFSPYYDLAKKLFPNAKIVLDRFHIVQHMSRAMSRMRVQIMNQFHRKSHEYKAIKRYWKLIQQESRKLSDKRFYRPAFRMHLTNREILDKLLSYSEDLKHHYHLYQLLLFHFQNKEPEKFFGLIEDNLKLVHPLFQTVFKTFLKDKEKIVNALQLPYSNAKLEATNNLIKLIKRNAFGFRNFENFKKRIFIALNIKKERTKWVLSRA
;
A
#
# COMPACT_ATOMS: atom_id res chain seq x y z
N MET A 1 32.36 -28.11 28.91
CA MET A 1 31.33 -27.18 29.47
C MET A 1 31.44 -25.74 28.93
N GLU A 2 32.63 -25.24 28.65
CA GLU A 2 32.88 -23.89 28.12
C GLU A 2 32.23 -23.63 26.74
N GLN A 3 32.32 -24.60 25.81
CA GLN A 3 31.69 -24.43 24.46
C GLN A 3 30.17 -24.27 24.50
N LEU A 4 29.48 -24.94 25.41
CA LEU A 4 28.00 -24.82 25.53
C LEU A 4 27.58 -23.50 26.17
N HIS A 5 28.44 -22.90 27.01
CA HIS A 5 28.19 -21.54 27.53
C HIS A 5 28.36 -20.48 26.45
N PHE A 6 29.28 -20.67 25.51
CA PHE A 6 29.42 -19.78 24.34
C PHE A 6 28.17 -19.76 23.47
N ILE A 7 27.49 -20.90 23.30
CA ILE A 7 26.26 -21.01 22.51
C ILE A 7 25.10 -20.19 23.11
N THR A 8 24.97 -20.15 24.48
CA THR A 8 23.93 -19.31 25.11
C THR A 8 24.14 -17.83 24.81
N LYS A 9 25.37 -17.34 24.78
CA LYS A 9 25.72 -15.97 24.39
C LYS A 9 25.43 -15.72 22.92
N LEU A 10 25.81 -16.64 22.03
CA LEU A 10 25.55 -16.53 20.58
C LEU A 10 24.06 -16.48 20.27
N LEU A 11 23.25 -17.20 21.02
CA LEU A 11 21.79 -17.21 20.88
C LEU A 11 21.08 -16.07 21.65
N ASP A 12 21.84 -15.16 22.33
CA ASP A 12 21.29 -14.12 23.19
C ASP A 12 20.32 -14.64 24.28
N ILE A 13 20.58 -15.85 24.79
CA ILE A 13 19.88 -16.42 25.93
C ILE A 13 20.53 -15.91 27.23
N LYS A 14 19.82 -14.94 27.86
CA LYS A 14 20.35 -14.21 29.04
C LYS A 14 20.14 -14.91 30.38
N ASP A 15 19.38 -16.01 30.41
CA ASP A 15 19.10 -16.73 31.65
C ASP A 15 20.27 -17.69 31.96
N PRO A 16 21.02 -17.43 33.04
CA PRO A 16 22.18 -18.29 33.40
C PRO A 16 21.77 -19.68 33.87
N ASN A 17 20.50 -19.89 34.23
CA ASN A 17 19.96 -21.15 34.69
C ASN A 17 19.54 -22.07 33.54
N ILE A 18 19.60 -21.60 32.31
CA ILE A 18 19.36 -22.42 31.10
C ILE A 18 20.69 -23.06 30.68
N GLN A 19 20.72 -24.39 30.69
CA GLN A 19 21.84 -25.17 30.22
C GLN A 19 21.45 -25.86 28.91
N ILE A 20 22.22 -25.63 27.85
CA ILE A 20 22.08 -26.35 26.58
C ILE A 20 22.74 -27.71 26.76
N LEU A 21 22.05 -28.77 26.42
CA LEU A 21 22.49 -30.14 26.54
C LEU A 21 22.99 -30.70 25.20
N ASP A 22 22.26 -30.37 24.12
CA ASP A 22 22.54 -30.88 22.78
C ASP A 22 21.94 -30.01 21.72
N ILE A 23 22.40 -30.12 20.46
CA ILE A 23 21.82 -29.48 19.26
C ILE A 23 21.66 -30.56 18.19
N ILE A 24 20.42 -30.87 17.88
CA ILE A 24 20.06 -31.88 16.88
C ILE A 24 19.67 -31.17 15.57
N ASN A 25 20.39 -31.48 14.50
CA ASN A 25 20.02 -31.08 13.16
C ASN A 25 19.02 -32.09 12.58
N ARG A 26 17.84 -31.62 12.22
CA ARG A 26 16.85 -32.36 11.46
C ARG A 26 16.86 -31.87 10.01
N ASP A 27 16.25 -32.59 9.09
CA ASP A 27 16.23 -32.21 7.68
C ASP A 27 15.52 -30.84 7.44
N THR A 28 14.53 -30.52 8.26
CA THR A 28 13.70 -29.32 8.10
C THR A 28 13.91 -28.24 9.15
N HIS A 29 14.57 -28.56 10.27
CA HIS A 29 14.74 -27.63 11.39
C HIS A 29 15.84 -28.08 12.36
N LYS A 30 16.22 -27.18 13.26
CA LYS A 30 17.14 -27.47 14.36
C LYS A 30 16.42 -27.53 15.69
N GLU A 31 16.81 -28.49 16.53
CA GLU A 31 16.31 -28.64 17.89
C GLU A 31 17.46 -28.41 18.89
N ILE A 32 17.30 -27.42 19.76
CA ILE A 32 18.22 -27.15 20.85
C ILE A 32 17.64 -27.77 22.10
N ILE A 33 18.26 -28.83 22.59
CA ILE A 33 17.85 -29.51 23.82
C ILE A 33 18.40 -28.75 25.00
N ALA A 34 17.53 -28.27 25.90
CA ALA A 34 17.96 -27.48 27.05
C ALA A 34 17.16 -27.85 28.31
N LYS A 35 17.80 -27.59 29.47
CA LYS A 35 17.15 -27.69 30.78
C LYS A 35 17.25 -26.36 31.52
N LEU A 36 16.22 -26.05 32.29
CA LEU A 36 16.14 -24.94 33.22
C LEU A 36 16.16 -25.51 34.65
N ASP A 37 17.22 -25.26 35.38
CA ASP A 37 17.39 -25.75 36.74
C ASP A 37 18.10 -24.71 37.61
N TYR A 38 17.51 -24.42 38.76
CA TYR A 38 18.10 -23.55 39.79
C TYR A 38 17.68 -23.99 41.18
N ASN A 39 18.18 -23.35 42.21
CA ASN A 39 17.89 -23.72 43.61
C ASN A 39 16.37 -23.54 43.88
N ALA A 40 15.82 -24.50 44.63
CA ALA A 40 14.42 -24.50 44.93
C ALA A 40 14.02 -23.20 45.70
N PRO A 41 12.96 -22.51 45.31
CA PRO A 41 12.48 -21.30 45.98
C PRO A 41 11.70 -21.63 47.27
N SER A 42 11.43 -20.65 48.09
CA SER A 42 10.44 -20.76 49.18
C SER A 42 9.02 -20.91 48.62
N CYS A 43 8.19 -21.71 49.31
CA CYS A 43 6.79 -21.90 48.91
C CYS A 43 5.99 -20.60 49.06
N PRO A 44 5.27 -20.13 48.04
CA PRO A 44 4.51 -18.90 48.12
C PRO A 44 3.29 -18.99 49.05
N ASP A 45 2.80 -20.21 49.32
CA ASP A 45 1.61 -20.41 50.14
C ASP A 45 1.91 -20.57 51.64
N CYS A 46 3.05 -21.22 51.99
CA CYS A 46 3.38 -21.51 53.40
C CYS A 46 4.80 -21.10 53.82
N GLY A 47 5.59 -20.45 52.95
CA GLY A 47 6.93 -19.94 53.24
C GLY A 47 8.03 -21.01 53.38
N HIS A 48 7.70 -22.31 53.51
CA HIS A 48 8.70 -23.37 53.67
C HIS A 48 9.53 -23.56 52.42
N GLN A 49 10.81 -24.01 52.63
CA GLN A 49 11.73 -24.32 51.52
C GLN A 49 11.22 -25.49 50.68
N MET A 50 11.02 -25.25 49.40
CA MET A 50 10.61 -26.30 48.45
C MET A 50 11.82 -27.21 48.14
N LYS A 51 11.55 -28.42 47.64
CA LYS A 51 12.58 -29.34 47.16
C LYS A 51 12.47 -29.54 45.66
N LYS A 52 13.60 -29.79 44.97
CA LYS A 52 13.62 -30.20 43.56
C LYS A 52 12.88 -31.51 43.43
N TYR A 53 11.93 -31.58 42.49
CA TYR A 53 11.12 -32.77 42.27
C TYR A 53 11.57 -33.48 40.99
N ASP A 54 10.97 -33.18 39.85
CA ASP A 54 11.28 -33.75 38.55
C ASP A 54 11.39 -32.68 37.47
N PHE A 55 11.50 -33.08 36.21
CA PHE A 55 11.40 -32.19 35.06
C PHE A 55 10.09 -32.36 34.35
N GLN A 56 9.45 -31.26 33.99
CA GLN A 56 8.30 -31.26 33.14
C GLN A 56 8.68 -31.76 31.72
N LYS A 57 7.70 -32.27 30.96
CA LYS A 57 7.87 -32.55 29.52
C LYS A 57 8.43 -31.33 28.79
N PRO A 58 9.30 -31.51 27.77
CA PRO A 58 9.94 -30.40 27.07
C PRO A 58 8.93 -29.43 26.49
N SER A 59 9.00 -28.15 26.81
CA SER A 59 8.27 -27.08 26.18
C SER A 59 8.91 -26.75 24.84
N LYS A 60 8.14 -26.77 23.76
CA LYS A 60 8.60 -26.41 22.42
C LYS A 60 8.54 -24.89 22.26
N ILE A 61 9.68 -24.22 22.30
CA ILE A 61 9.82 -22.77 22.22
C ILE A 61 10.38 -22.41 20.86
N PRO A 62 9.65 -21.73 19.96
CA PRO A 62 10.19 -21.28 18.67
C PRO A 62 11.30 -20.27 18.91
N TYR A 63 12.34 -20.31 18.08
CA TYR A 63 13.46 -19.38 18.16
C TYR A 63 13.83 -18.81 16.80
N LEU A 64 14.76 -17.85 16.76
CA LEU A 64 15.23 -17.31 15.48
C LEU A 64 15.96 -18.40 14.71
N GLU A 65 15.85 -18.35 13.39
CA GLU A 65 16.56 -19.28 12.51
C GLU A 65 18.08 -19.23 12.78
N THR A 66 18.68 -20.40 12.75
CA THR A 66 20.13 -20.56 12.95
C THR A 66 20.69 -21.24 11.70
N THR A 67 21.67 -20.60 11.04
CA THR A 67 22.27 -21.08 9.78
C THR A 67 21.23 -21.37 8.68
N GLY A 68 20.22 -20.47 8.54
CA GLY A 68 19.18 -20.60 7.51
C GLY A 68 18.10 -21.66 7.80
N MET A 69 18.12 -22.30 8.99
CA MET A 69 17.14 -23.33 9.37
C MET A 69 16.24 -22.84 10.51
N ALA A 70 14.93 -23.10 10.38
CA ALA A 70 13.99 -22.87 11.48
C ALA A 70 14.49 -23.56 12.75
N THR A 71 14.48 -22.86 13.87
CA THR A 71 15.07 -23.36 15.12
C THR A 71 14.02 -23.34 16.24
N ARG A 72 14.04 -24.37 17.08
CA ARG A 72 13.24 -24.44 18.30
C ARG A 72 14.04 -24.92 19.49
N ILE A 73 13.71 -24.42 20.67
CA ILE A 73 14.30 -24.85 21.93
C ILE A 73 13.35 -25.85 22.60
N LEU A 74 13.82 -27.05 22.90
CA LEU A 74 13.09 -28.04 23.69
C LEU A 74 13.53 -27.88 25.15
N LEU A 75 12.84 -27.04 25.91
CA LEU A 75 13.21 -26.65 27.25
C LEU A 75 12.49 -27.51 28.29
N ARG A 76 13.27 -28.34 29.02
CA ARG A 76 12.82 -29.10 30.20
C ARG A 76 12.94 -28.20 31.42
N LYS A 77 11.82 -27.84 32.05
CA LYS A 77 11.77 -26.99 33.23
C LYS A 77 11.72 -27.84 34.49
N ARG A 78 12.52 -27.49 35.52
CA ARG A 78 12.46 -28.13 36.83
C ARG A 78 11.09 -27.90 37.46
N ARG A 79 10.53 -28.93 38.12
CA ARG A 79 9.40 -28.77 39.04
C ARG A 79 9.94 -28.80 40.48
N PHE A 80 9.28 -28.02 41.33
CA PHE A 80 9.55 -27.95 42.77
C PHE A 80 8.32 -28.38 43.52
N LYS A 81 8.47 -29.10 44.63
CA LYS A 81 7.38 -29.55 45.49
C LYS A 81 7.61 -29.06 46.92
N CYS A 82 6.60 -28.47 47.50
CA CYS A 82 6.53 -28.22 48.93
C CYS A 82 5.95 -29.45 49.61
N TYR A 83 6.72 -30.04 50.52
CA TYR A 83 6.23 -31.22 51.23
C TYR A 83 5.36 -30.90 52.44
N GLN A 84 5.29 -29.59 52.85
CA GLN A 84 4.41 -29.13 53.92
C GLN A 84 2.98 -28.92 53.45
N CYS A 85 2.76 -28.23 52.33
CA CYS A 85 1.43 -27.95 51.80
C CYS A 85 1.14 -28.58 50.45
N SER A 86 1.98 -29.49 49.97
CA SER A 86 1.87 -30.17 48.68
C SER A 86 1.84 -29.30 47.44
N LYS A 87 2.13 -27.99 47.56
CA LYS A 87 2.18 -27.05 46.44
C LYS A 87 3.25 -27.47 45.43
N MET A 88 2.88 -27.44 44.16
CA MET A 88 3.81 -27.67 43.03
C MET A 88 4.07 -26.36 42.29
N MET A 89 5.32 -26.13 41.94
CA MET A 89 5.75 -25.02 41.09
C MET A 89 6.63 -25.51 39.95
N VAL A 90 6.62 -24.76 38.85
CA VAL A 90 7.50 -24.98 37.69
C VAL A 90 8.51 -23.85 37.62
N ALA A 91 9.76 -24.14 37.32
CA ALA A 91 10.81 -23.16 37.15
C ALA A 91 10.43 -22.12 36.09
N GLU A 92 10.58 -20.85 36.41
CA GLU A 92 10.25 -19.70 35.54
C GLU A 92 11.57 -19.15 34.93
N THR A 93 11.45 -18.57 33.74
CA THR A 93 12.59 -18.01 33.02
C THR A 93 12.16 -16.70 32.33
N PRO A 94 13.02 -15.69 32.22
CA PRO A 94 12.74 -14.49 31.44
C PRO A 94 12.68 -14.74 29.92
N LEU A 95 13.11 -15.92 29.43
CA LEU A 95 13.04 -16.29 28.02
C LEU A 95 11.60 -16.26 27.48
N VAL A 96 10.65 -16.78 28.26
CA VAL A 96 9.22 -16.78 27.96
C VAL A 96 8.41 -16.41 29.19
N LYS A 97 7.32 -15.68 28.99
CA LYS A 97 6.38 -15.37 30.09
C LYS A 97 5.74 -16.65 30.61
N LYS A 98 5.31 -16.63 31.89
CA LYS A 98 4.54 -17.73 32.50
C LYS A 98 3.37 -18.11 31.60
N ASN A 99 3.16 -19.41 31.42
CA ASN A 99 2.11 -19.99 30.58
C ASN A 99 2.17 -19.58 29.08
N HIS A 100 3.31 -19.05 28.59
CA HIS A 100 3.53 -18.72 27.21
C HIS A 100 4.66 -19.57 26.63
N GLN A 101 4.64 -19.74 25.29
CA GLN A 101 5.70 -20.44 24.56
C GLN A 101 6.46 -19.52 23.58
N ILE A 102 5.91 -18.34 23.28
CA ILE A 102 6.50 -17.40 22.30
C ILE A 102 7.42 -16.43 23.03
N PRO A 103 8.74 -16.49 22.80
CA PRO A 103 9.72 -15.61 23.44
C PRO A 103 9.61 -14.18 22.91
N ARG A 104 10.16 -13.24 23.70
CA ARG A 104 10.15 -11.82 23.34
C ARG A 104 10.81 -11.56 21.98
N ILE A 105 11.94 -12.25 21.71
CA ILE A 105 12.70 -12.09 20.46
C ILE A 105 11.85 -12.46 19.24
N ILE A 106 11.03 -13.51 19.31
CA ILE A 106 10.12 -13.89 18.24
C ILE A 106 9.02 -12.84 18.07
N ASN A 107 8.47 -12.31 19.18
CA ASN A 107 7.49 -11.21 19.11
C ASN A 107 8.06 -9.97 18.45
N GLN A 108 9.31 -9.62 18.73
CA GLN A 108 10.02 -8.51 18.07
C GLN A 108 10.24 -8.80 16.59
N LYS A 109 10.62 -10.03 16.24
CA LYS A 109 10.84 -10.43 14.83
C LYS A 109 9.52 -10.41 14.04
N ILE A 110 8.40 -10.86 14.62
CA ILE A 110 7.07 -10.72 14.01
C ILE A 110 6.77 -9.24 13.71
N ALA A 111 7.01 -8.35 14.68
CA ALA A 111 6.77 -6.91 14.50
C ALA A 111 7.62 -6.33 13.36
N GLN A 112 8.91 -6.69 13.28
CA GLN A 112 9.80 -6.29 12.18
C GLN A 112 9.30 -6.81 10.82
N LYS A 113 8.93 -8.10 10.75
CA LYS A 113 8.41 -8.73 9.53
C LYS A 113 7.05 -8.15 9.09
N LEU A 114 6.23 -7.69 10.02
CA LEU A 114 4.97 -7.02 9.69
C LEU A 114 5.18 -5.67 8.99
N ILE A 115 6.33 -5.02 9.11
CA ILE A 115 6.68 -3.82 8.32
C ILE A 115 7.03 -4.21 6.88
N GLU A 116 7.55 -5.42 6.67
CA GLU A 116 7.86 -5.95 5.34
C GLU A 116 6.56 -6.30 4.58
N LYS A 117 6.62 -6.36 3.25
CA LYS A 117 5.43 -6.61 2.40
C LYS A 117 5.15 -8.11 2.20
N THR A 118 5.44 -8.94 3.21
CA THR A 118 5.22 -10.39 3.22
C THR A 118 3.83 -10.74 3.76
N SER A 119 3.32 -11.93 3.45
CA SER A 119 2.04 -12.40 4.02
C SER A 119 2.20 -12.81 5.49
N MET A 120 1.09 -12.83 6.23
CA MET A 120 1.10 -13.33 7.61
C MET A 120 1.41 -14.85 7.67
N THR A 121 1.04 -15.58 6.64
CA THR A 121 1.32 -17.01 6.50
C THR A 121 2.81 -17.25 6.28
N ASP A 122 3.45 -16.45 5.41
CA ASP A 122 4.91 -16.56 5.19
C ASP A 122 5.70 -16.20 6.45
N ILE A 123 5.27 -15.15 7.18
CA ILE A 123 5.87 -14.81 8.48
C ILE A 123 5.75 -15.98 9.46
N ALA A 124 4.59 -16.61 9.53
CA ALA A 124 4.34 -17.75 10.39
C ALA A 124 5.24 -18.94 10.02
N HIS A 125 5.34 -19.23 8.71
CA HIS A 125 6.20 -20.30 8.20
C HIS A 125 7.67 -20.05 8.52
N GLN A 126 8.21 -18.86 8.22
CA GLN A 126 9.60 -18.50 8.48
C GLN A 126 10.00 -18.58 9.96
N LEU A 127 9.05 -18.33 10.86
CA LEU A 127 9.28 -18.33 12.31
C LEU A 127 8.84 -19.64 12.98
N ALA A 128 8.40 -20.64 12.22
CA ALA A 128 7.88 -21.92 12.71
C ALA A 128 6.78 -21.77 13.78
N ILE A 129 5.84 -20.83 13.57
CA ILE A 129 4.71 -20.52 14.44
C ILE A 129 3.40 -20.58 13.67
N SER A 130 2.27 -20.55 14.38
CA SER A 130 0.96 -20.48 13.72
C SER A 130 0.64 -19.09 13.17
N THR A 131 -0.09 -19.04 12.05
CA THR A 131 -0.62 -17.78 11.50
C THR A 131 -1.49 -17.03 12.53
N SER A 132 -2.23 -17.76 13.38
CA SER A 132 -3.00 -17.18 14.48
C SER A 132 -2.13 -16.40 15.48
N THR A 133 -0.89 -16.85 15.72
CA THR A 133 0.06 -16.12 16.57
C THR A 133 0.48 -14.81 15.92
N VAL A 134 0.75 -14.80 14.60
CA VAL A 134 1.06 -13.58 13.86
C VAL A 134 -0.11 -12.60 13.88
N ILE A 135 -1.35 -13.10 13.70
CA ILE A 135 -2.58 -12.27 13.75
C ILE A 135 -2.77 -11.67 15.15
N ARG A 136 -2.56 -12.46 16.23
CA ARG A 136 -2.60 -11.92 17.60
C ARG A 136 -1.61 -10.78 17.76
N LYS A 137 -0.38 -10.96 17.25
CA LYS A 137 0.66 -9.92 17.32
C LYS A 137 0.31 -8.70 16.48
N LEU A 138 -0.33 -8.86 15.31
CA LEU A 138 -0.89 -7.77 14.53
C LEU A 138 -1.92 -6.97 15.35
N ASN A 139 -2.71 -7.63 16.20
CA ASN A 139 -3.71 -6.98 17.05
C ASN A 139 -3.13 -6.20 18.22
N ASP A 140 -1.86 -6.44 18.60
CA ASP A 140 -1.15 -5.62 19.60
C ASP A 140 -0.85 -4.21 19.10
N PHE A 141 -0.76 -4.02 17.76
CA PHE A 141 -0.59 -2.71 17.17
C PHE A 141 -1.91 -1.93 17.27
N ARG A 142 -1.88 -0.85 18.03
CA ARG A 142 -3.01 0.08 18.22
C ARG A 142 -2.65 1.42 17.62
N PHE A 143 -3.26 1.74 16.48
CA PHE A 143 -3.15 3.07 15.88
C PHE A 143 -4.29 3.93 16.42
N LYS A 144 -3.97 4.79 17.39
CA LYS A 144 -4.91 5.81 17.84
C LYS A 144 -4.92 6.95 16.83
N SER A 145 -6.11 7.32 16.36
CA SER A 145 -6.27 8.53 15.56
C SER A 145 -6.07 9.74 16.46
N ASP A 146 -5.17 10.63 16.06
CA ASP A 146 -4.98 11.92 16.72
C ASP A 146 -5.93 12.92 16.05
N PHE A 147 -7.03 13.23 16.72
CA PHE A 147 -8.02 14.19 16.23
C PHE A 147 -7.69 15.65 16.54
N SER A 148 -6.56 15.93 17.16
CA SER A 148 -6.12 17.30 17.48
C SER A 148 -5.48 18.02 16.30
N ARG A 149 -5.09 17.30 15.25
CA ARG A 149 -4.34 17.86 14.11
C ARG A 149 -4.63 17.15 12.78
N LEU A 150 -4.58 17.93 11.72
CA LEU A 150 -4.59 17.48 10.33
C LEU A 150 -3.44 18.16 9.58
N PRO A 151 -2.89 17.54 8.53
CA PRO A 151 -1.93 18.22 7.65
C PRO A 151 -2.62 19.32 6.86
N GLU A 152 -1.86 20.34 6.46
CA GLU A 152 -2.38 21.43 5.63
C GLU A 152 -2.74 20.96 4.21
N ILE A 153 -2.06 19.92 3.74
CA ILE A 153 -2.24 19.35 2.41
C ILE A 153 -2.54 17.87 2.53
N MET A 154 -3.69 17.45 2.00
CA MET A 154 -4.14 16.06 2.00
C MET A 154 -4.35 15.55 0.58
N SER A 155 -4.19 14.26 0.41
CA SER A 155 -4.61 13.53 -0.79
C SER A 155 -5.73 12.56 -0.46
N TRP A 156 -6.78 12.56 -1.27
CA TRP A 156 -7.95 11.67 -1.17
C TRP A 156 -8.04 10.77 -2.38
N ASP A 157 -8.35 9.50 -2.16
CA ASP A 157 -8.55 8.53 -3.24
C ASP A 157 -9.38 7.33 -2.75
N GLU A 158 -9.67 6.44 -3.68
CA GLU A 158 -10.37 5.20 -3.44
C GLU A 158 -9.50 4.00 -3.83
N TYR A 159 -9.68 2.89 -3.14
CA TYR A 159 -9.06 1.64 -3.54
C TYR A 159 -10.01 0.46 -3.34
N SER A 160 -9.80 -0.61 -4.10
CA SER A 160 -10.61 -1.82 -3.99
C SER A 160 -10.09 -2.72 -2.86
N PHE A 161 -10.88 -2.89 -1.80
CA PHE A 161 -10.59 -3.84 -0.73
C PHE A 161 -10.79 -5.29 -1.20
N THR A 162 -11.98 -5.61 -1.69
CA THR A 162 -12.31 -6.88 -2.34
C THR A 162 -13.09 -6.61 -3.63
N LYS A 163 -13.36 -7.62 -4.45
CA LYS A 163 -14.14 -7.44 -5.67
C LYS A 163 -15.50 -6.78 -5.32
N GLY A 164 -15.76 -5.63 -5.94
CA GLY A 164 -16.99 -4.86 -5.74
C GLY A 164 -17.05 -3.99 -4.47
N LYS A 165 -16.09 -4.11 -3.53
CA LYS A 165 -16.05 -3.29 -2.31
C LYS A 165 -14.91 -2.27 -2.41
N MET A 166 -15.30 -1.00 -2.54
CA MET A 166 -14.38 0.13 -2.54
C MET A 166 -14.25 0.72 -1.14
N SER A 167 -13.08 1.21 -0.84
CA SER A 167 -12.70 1.86 0.42
C SER A 167 -12.12 3.23 0.15
N PHE A 168 -12.26 4.13 1.10
CA PHE A 168 -11.70 5.48 1.04
C PHE A 168 -10.34 5.53 1.76
N ILE A 169 -9.42 6.31 1.23
CA ILE A 169 -8.11 6.59 1.83
C ILE A 169 -7.82 8.09 1.83
N ALA A 170 -7.26 8.57 2.93
CA ALA A 170 -6.69 9.91 3.02
C ALA A 170 -5.24 9.83 3.50
N GLN A 171 -4.37 10.61 2.86
CA GLN A 171 -2.92 10.65 3.11
C GLN A 171 -2.44 12.08 3.30
N ASP A 172 -1.46 12.27 4.20
CA ASP A 172 -0.67 13.48 4.30
C ASP A 172 0.21 13.60 3.04
N PHE A 173 0.04 14.67 2.28
CA PHE A 173 0.75 14.87 1.01
C PHE A 173 2.26 15.03 1.20
N GLU A 174 2.71 15.63 2.29
CA GLU A 174 4.14 15.92 2.53
C GLU A 174 4.83 14.73 3.18
N LYS A 175 4.30 14.25 4.29
CA LYS A 175 4.91 13.17 5.09
C LYS A 175 4.63 11.79 4.55
N LEU A 176 3.66 11.65 3.65
CA LEU A 176 3.18 10.39 3.06
C LEU A 176 2.57 9.42 4.08
N ASN A 177 2.25 9.89 5.28
CA ASN A 177 1.58 9.09 6.29
C ASN A 177 0.10 8.93 5.95
N ILE A 178 -0.43 7.72 6.16
CA ILE A 178 -1.85 7.47 6.04
C ILE A 178 -2.58 8.12 7.21
N ILE A 179 -3.52 9.01 6.92
CA ILE A 179 -4.39 9.65 7.90
C ILE A 179 -5.49 8.67 8.30
N THR A 180 -6.15 8.11 7.30
CA THR A 180 -7.21 7.12 7.53
C THR A 180 -7.41 6.21 6.33
N VAL A 181 -7.94 5.02 6.64
CA VAL A 181 -8.47 4.06 5.69
C VAL A 181 -9.84 3.65 6.20
N LEU A 182 -10.89 3.87 5.41
CA LEU A 182 -12.27 3.64 5.80
C LEU A 182 -12.89 2.48 5.03
N GLU A 183 -13.66 1.64 5.70
CA GLU A 183 -14.43 0.60 5.04
C GLU A 183 -15.66 1.23 4.36
N GLY A 184 -15.58 1.33 3.04
CA GLY A 184 -16.56 2.03 2.22
C GLY A 184 -16.10 3.44 1.80
N ARG A 185 -16.84 4.00 0.85
CA ARG A 185 -16.53 5.28 0.20
C ARG A 185 -17.71 6.27 0.16
N THR A 186 -18.77 5.99 0.92
CA THR A 186 -19.94 6.87 0.92
C THR A 186 -19.61 8.20 1.61
N GLN A 187 -20.26 9.27 1.15
CA GLN A 187 -20.09 10.59 1.76
C GLN A 187 -20.38 10.59 3.26
N ALA A 188 -21.33 9.77 3.72
CA ALA A 188 -21.67 9.67 5.14
C ALA A 188 -20.52 9.09 5.96
N ILE A 189 -19.86 8.04 5.49
CA ILE A 189 -18.71 7.41 6.17
C ILE A 189 -17.56 8.41 6.29
N ILE A 190 -17.23 9.10 5.18
CA ILE A 190 -16.14 10.08 5.14
C ILE A 190 -16.46 11.26 6.05
N ARG A 191 -17.69 11.79 5.96
CA ARG A 191 -18.17 12.90 6.80
C ARG A 191 -18.08 12.55 8.29
N ASN A 192 -18.61 11.40 8.69
CA ASN A 192 -18.61 10.98 10.09
C ASN A 192 -17.21 10.78 10.65
N TYR A 193 -16.24 10.40 9.81
CA TYR A 193 -14.85 10.33 10.24
C TYR A 193 -14.25 11.72 10.46
N PHE A 194 -14.35 12.64 9.48
CA PHE A 194 -13.72 13.95 9.57
C PHE A 194 -14.44 14.91 10.53
N LEU A 195 -15.72 14.70 10.83
CA LEU A 195 -16.42 15.47 11.88
C LEU A 195 -15.92 15.18 13.30
N LYS A 196 -15.11 14.15 13.51
CA LYS A 196 -14.41 13.92 14.79
C LYS A 196 -13.30 14.94 15.06
N TYR A 197 -12.85 15.64 14.02
CA TYR A 197 -11.92 16.77 14.15
C TYR A 197 -12.70 18.05 14.40
N ASP A 198 -12.24 18.86 15.34
CA ASP A 198 -12.83 20.17 15.58
C ASP A 198 -12.80 21.05 14.33
N ARG A 199 -13.77 21.97 14.24
CA ARG A 199 -13.86 22.89 13.11
C ARG A 199 -12.57 23.68 12.89
N VAL A 200 -11.93 24.14 13.97
CA VAL A 200 -10.66 24.88 13.91
C VAL A 200 -9.57 24.06 13.24
N VAL A 201 -9.47 22.77 13.57
CA VAL A 201 -8.49 21.85 12.96
C VAL A 201 -8.79 21.64 11.47
N ARG A 202 -10.07 21.46 11.11
CA ARG A 202 -10.49 21.30 9.72
C ARG A 202 -10.26 22.56 8.88
N CYS A 203 -10.43 23.74 9.44
CA CYS A 203 -10.17 25.01 8.76
C CYS A 203 -8.68 25.27 8.45
N ARG A 204 -7.75 24.52 9.09
CA ARG A 204 -6.30 24.62 8.79
C ARG A 204 -5.90 23.90 7.49
N VAL A 205 -6.73 23.03 6.98
CA VAL A 205 -6.48 22.33 5.71
C VAL A 205 -6.61 23.33 4.58
N LYS A 206 -5.53 23.46 3.77
CA LYS A 206 -5.42 24.43 2.67
C LYS A 206 -5.63 23.81 1.29
N ILE A 207 -5.20 22.55 1.11
CA ILE A 207 -5.25 21.86 -0.17
C ILE A 207 -5.75 20.42 0.02
N ILE A 208 -6.63 19.99 -0.89
CA ILE A 208 -7.02 18.59 -1.01
C ILE A 208 -6.85 18.17 -2.47
N THR A 209 -5.93 17.22 -2.74
CA THR A 209 -5.79 16.60 -4.06
C THR A 209 -6.72 15.40 -4.16
N MET A 210 -7.39 15.24 -5.28
CA MET A 210 -8.30 14.12 -5.53
C MET A 210 -8.53 13.88 -7.00
N ASP A 211 -9.11 12.73 -7.30
CA ASP A 211 -9.58 12.39 -8.64
C ASP A 211 -10.80 13.22 -9.05
N MET A 212 -11.11 13.23 -10.33
CA MET A 212 -12.25 13.94 -10.89
C MET A 212 -13.56 13.22 -10.57
N PHE A 213 -14.01 13.32 -9.29
CA PHE A 213 -15.22 12.69 -8.78
C PHE A 213 -16.10 13.71 -8.02
N SER A 214 -17.12 14.25 -8.71
CA SER A 214 -17.92 15.36 -8.20
C SER A 214 -18.56 15.16 -6.81
N PRO A 215 -19.02 13.96 -6.40
CA PRO A 215 -19.58 13.77 -5.07
C PRO A 215 -18.63 14.14 -3.91
N TYR A 216 -17.32 14.15 -4.14
CA TYR A 216 -16.35 14.50 -3.11
C TYR A 216 -16.09 16.01 -3.03
N TYR A 217 -16.38 16.78 -4.07
CA TYR A 217 -16.10 18.22 -4.07
C TYR A 217 -16.93 18.95 -3.03
N ASP A 218 -18.24 18.73 -3.04
CA ASP A 218 -19.16 19.37 -2.10
C ASP A 218 -18.91 18.89 -0.67
N LEU A 219 -18.59 17.61 -0.51
CA LEU A 219 -18.21 17.05 0.78
C LEU A 219 -16.94 17.71 1.33
N ALA A 220 -15.89 17.82 0.48
CA ALA A 220 -14.63 18.43 0.87
C ALA A 220 -14.79 19.91 1.24
N LYS A 221 -15.57 20.69 0.46
CA LYS A 221 -15.86 22.09 0.77
C LYS A 221 -16.62 22.26 2.08
N LYS A 222 -17.61 21.40 2.37
CA LYS A 222 -18.36 21.42 3.63
C LYS A 222 -17.49 21.04 4.84
N LEU A 223 -16.59 20.09 4.68
CA LEU A 223 -15.72 19.63 5.77
C LEU A 223 -14.53 20.56 5.99
N PHE A 224 -13.96 21.12 4.94
CA PHE A 224 -12.74 21.94 4.93
C PHE A 224 -12.97 23.24 4.19
N PRO A 225 -13.62 24.24 4.82
CA PRO A 225 -14.08 25.46 4.14
C PRO A 225 -12.96 26.24 3.44
N ASN A 226 -11.76 26.21 4.01
CA ASN A 226 -10.59 26.97 3.50
C ASN A 226 -9.78 26.18 2.45
N ALA A 227 -10.12 24.91 2.19
CA ALA A 227 -9.35 24.08 1.30
C ALA A 227 -9.66 24.35 -0.17
N LYS A 228 -8.61 24.53 -0.97
CA LYS A 228 -8.69 24.48 -2.44
C LYS A 228 -8.63 23.03 -2.90
N ILE A 229 -9.52 22.67 -3.83
CA ILE A 229 -9.49 21.33 -4.44
C ILE A 229 -8.59 21.38 -5.65
N VAL A 230 -7.69 20.41 -5.75
CA VAL A 230 -6.77 20.22 -6.87
C VAL A 230 -7.05 18.86 -7.48
N LEU A 231 -7.48 18.86 -8.74
CA LEU A 231 -7.79 17.62 -9.46
C LEU A 231 -6.52 16.94 -9.97
N ASP A 232 -6.55 15.62 -10.06
CA ASP A 232 -5.45 14.89 -10.67
C ASP A 232 -5.38 15.16 -12.17
N ARG A 233 -4.22 15.64 -12.61
CA ARG A 233 -3.94 15.99 -14.01
C ARG A 233 -4.08 14.81 -14.95
N PHE A 234 -3.70 13.61 -14.51
CA PHE A 234 -3.84 12.40 -15.31
C PHE A 234 -5.30 12.13 -15.68
N HIS A 235 -6.22 12.29 -14.74
CA HIS A 235 -7.66 12.08 -14.99
C HIS A 235 -8.24 13.12 -15.95
N ILE A 236 -7.81 14.39 -15.88
CA ILE A 236 -8.23 15.42 -16.82
C ILE A 236 -7.81 15.05 -18.25
N VAL A 237 -6.54 14.73 -18.46
CA VAL A 237 -6.03 14.27 -19.78
C VAL A 237 -6.75 12.99 -20.23
N GLN A 238 -7.02 12.07 -19.30
CA GLN A 238 -7.72 10.83 -19.62
C GLN A 238 -9.16 11.06 -20.12
N HIS A 239 -9.87 12.07 -19.61
CA HIS A 239 -11.19 12.44 -20.11
C HIS A 239 -11.14 12.90 -21.58
N MET A 240 -10.19 13.76 -21.93
CA MET A 240 -9.97 14.18 -23.32
C MET A 240 -9.59 13.00 -24.23
N SER A 241 -8.65 12.18 -23.78
CA SER A 241 -8.18 11.01 -24.51
C SER A 241 -9.30 9.98 -24.74
N ARG A 242 -10.18 9.79 -23.77
CA ARG A 242 -11.36 8.92 -23.91
C ARG A 242 -12.36 9.47 -24.92
N ALA A 243 -12.62 10.78 -24.95
CA ALA A 243 -13.49 11.41 -25.96
C ALA A 243 -12.91 11.17 -27.36
N MET A 244 -11.61 11.46 -27.56
CA MET A 244 -10.92 11.21 -28.82
C MET A 244 -10.98 9.75 -29.26
N SER A 245 -10.77 8.81 -28.32
CA SER A 245 -10.86 7.37 -28.62
C SER A 245 -12.26 6.93 -29.05
N ARG A 246 -13.30 7.41 -28.35
CA ARG A 246 -14.68 7.08 -28.70
C ARG A 246 -15.08 7.65 -30.05
N MET A 247 -14.72 8.89 -30.33
CA MET A 247 -14.95 9.53 -31.62
C MET A 247 -14.26 8.79 -32.74
N ARG A 248 -12.96 8.43 -32.56
CA ARG A 248 -12.22 7.59 -33.51
C ARG A 248 -12.98 6.29 -33.82
N VAL A 249 -13.55 5.63 -32.79
CA VAL A 249 -14.33 4.39 -32.99
C VAL A 249 -15.60 4.65 -33.80
N GLN A 250 -16.30 5.75 -33.56
CA GLN A 250 -17.49 6.10 -34.32
C GLN A 250 -17.15 6.36 -35.81
N ILE A 251 -16.11 7.13 -36.07
CA ILE A 251 -15.64 7.39 -37.44
C ILE A 251 -15.16 6.09 -38.11
N MET A 252 -14.40 5.26 -37.39
CA MET A 252 -13.96 3.96 -37.90
C MET A 252 -15.16 3.09 -38.33
N ASN A 253 -16.25 3.09 -37.59
CA ASN A 253 -17.43 2.28 -37.86
C ASN A 253 -18.28 2.80 -39.04
N GLN A 254 -18.02 3.99 -39.56
CA GLN A 254 -18.59 4.48 -40.79
C GLN A 254 -18.00 3.77 -42.03
N PHE A 255 -16.81 3.24 -41.92
CA PHE A 255 -16.15 2.49 -42.97
C PHE A 255 -16.52 1.01 -42.93
N HIS A 256 -16.56 0.39 -44.11
CA HIS A 256 -16.79 -1.06 -44.22
C HIS A 256 -15.68 -1.82 -43.48
N ARG A 257 -16.02 -2.86 -42.71
CA ARG A 257 -15.06 -3.62 -41.86
C ARG A 257 -13.87 -4.24 -42.60
N LYS A 258 -14.02 -4.52 -43.88
CA LYS A 258 -12.95 -5.07 -44.76
C LYS A 258 -12.12 -3.96 -45.41
N SER A 259 -12.54 -2.71 -45.35
CA SER A 259 -11.84 -1.58 -45.99
C SER A 259 -10.46 -1.35 -45.38
N HIS A 260 -9.63 -0.66 -46.13
CA HIS A 260 -8.29 -0.25 -45.70
C HIS A 260 -8.37 0.77 -44.53
N GLU A 261 -9.24 1.74 -44.63
CA GLU A 261 -9.47 2.83 -43.67
C GLU A 261 -9.84 2.24 -42.32
N TYR A 262 -10.84 1.34 -42.28
CA TYR A 262 -11.27 0.66 -41.03
C TYR A 262 -10.11 -0.06 -40.38
N LYS A 263 -9.36 -0.86 -41.15
CA LYS A 263 -8.23 -1.66 -40.64
C LYS A 263 -7.09 -0.76 -40.15
N ALA A 264 -6.80 0.33 -40.85
CA ALA A 264 -5.74 1.27 -40.51
C ALA A 264 -6.08 2.03 -39.23
N ILE A 265 -7.28 2.62 -39.10
CA ILE A 265 -7.72 3.32 -37.91
C ILE A 265 -7.77 2.38 -36.69
N LYS A 266 -8.20 1.13 -36.89
CA LYS A 266 -8.23 0.10 -35.84
C LYS A 266 -6.82 -0.28 -35.36
N ARG A 267 -5.86 -0.45 -36.28
CA ARG A 267 -4.51 -0.91 -35.96
C ARG A 267 -3.66 0.16 -35.29
N TYR A 268 -3.73 1.40 -35.79
CA TYR A 268 -2.83 2.49 -35.40
C TYR A 268 -3.48 3.50 -34.46
N TRP A 269 -4.52 3.11 -33.72
CA TRP A 269 -5.29 3.97 -32.85
C TRP A 269 -4.48 4.74 -31.80
N LYS A 270 -3.35 4.14 -31.34
CA LYS A 270 -2.49 4.77 -30.34
C LYS A 270 -1.85 6.05 -30.84
N LEU A 271 -1.56 6.14 -32.15
CA LEU A 271 -0.96 7.33 -32.73
C LEU A 271 -1.89 8.55 -32.66
N ILE A 272 -3.21 8.32 -32.75
CA ILE A 272 -4.22 9.37 -32.65
C ILE A 272 -4.33 9.93 -31.21
N GLN A 273 -3.99 9.14 -30.20
CA GLN A 273 -4.01 9.57 -28.81
C GLN A 273 -2.68 10.09 -28.28
N GLN A 274 -1.60 9.75 -28.96
CA GLN A 274 -0.25 10.13 -28.59
C GLN A 274 -0.01 11.61 -28.86
N GLU A 275 0.76 12.26 -28.01
CA GLU A 275 1.24 13.61 -28.22
C GLU A 275 2.09 13.67 -29.51
N SER A 276 1.75 14.60 -30.40
CA SER A 276 2.39 14.70 -31.73
C SER A 276 3.90 14.87 -31.68
N ARG A 277 4.42 15.56 -30.65
CA ARG A 277 5.86 15.77 -30.44
C ARG A 277 6.63 14.51 -30.07
N LYS A 278 5.93 13.48 -29.57
CA LYS A 278 6.52 12.18 -29.16
C LYS A 278 6.42 11.11 -30.25
N LEU A 279 5.94 11.46 -31.44
CA LEU A 279 5.88 10.54 -32.56
C LEU A 279 7.29 10.23 -33.07
N SER A 280 7.56 8.94 -33.29
CA SER A 280 8.86 8.50 -33.81
C SER A 280 8.98 8.80 -35.31
N ASP A 281 10.11 9.38 -35.73
CA ASP A 281 10.45 9.62 -37.12
C ASP A 281 11.22 8.45 -37.76
N LYS A 282 11.39 7.32 -37.03
CA LYS A 282 11.99 6.11 -37.59
C LYS A 282 11.03 5.45 -38.58
N ARG A 283 11.56 5.10 -39.77
CA ARG A 283 10.82 4.40 -40.81
C ARG A 283 10.86 2.89 -40.59
N PHE A 284 9.68 2.27 -40.65
CA PHE A 284 9.54 0.80 -40.63
C PHE A 284 8.59 0.38 -41.72
N TYR A 285 8.76 -0.84 -42.27
CA TYR A 285 7.78 -1.42 -43.17
C TYR A 285 6.43 -1.60 -42.45
N ARG A 286 5.40 -1.07 -43.06
CA ARG A 286 4.02 -1.10 -42.53
C ARG A 286 3.12 -1.96 -43.42
N PRO A 287 2.86 -3.23 -43.05
CA PRO A 287 2.10 -4.16 -43.93
C PRO A 287 0.72 -3.62 -44.34
N ALA A 288 0.06 -2.86 -43.46
CA ALA A 288 -1.25 -2.25 -43.76
C ALA A 288 -1.18 -1.24 -44.93
N PHE A 289 -0.03 -0.60 -45.13
CA PHE A 289 0.18 0.38 -46.21
C PHE A 289 1.11 -0.11 -47.32
N ARG A 290 1.71 -1.28 -47.13
CA ARG A 290 2.69 -1.88 -48.04
C ARG A 290 3.88 -0.95 -48.39
N MET A 291 4.31 -0.14 -47.45
CA MET A 291 5.42 0.81 -47.61
C MET A 291 6.13 1.09 -46.28
N HIS A 292 7.32 1.67 -46.37
CA HIS A 292 8.07 2.16 -45.20
C HIS A 292 7.55 3.54 -44.77
N LEU A 293 7.02 3.65 -43.57
CA LEU A 293 6.44 4.90 -43.03
C LEU A 293 6.93 5.18 -41.63
N THR A 294 7.09 6.47 -41.31
CA THR A 294 7.20 6.98 -39.95
C THR A 294 5.84 6.97 -39.25
N ASN A 295 5.84 7.13 -37.94
CA ASN A 295 4.56 7.24 -37.21
C ASN A 295 3.78 8.53 -37.59
N ARG A 296 4.47 9.61 -37.97
CA ARG A 296 3.86 10.85 -38.44
C ARG A 296 3.17 10.63 -39.80
N GLU A 297 3.87 10.04 -40.77
CA GLU A 297 3.26 9.74 -42.08
C GLU A 297 2.05 8.79 -41.97
N ILE A 298 2.06 7.83 -41.02
CA ILE A 298 0.90 6.99 -40.76
C ILE A 298 -0.25 7.84 -40.22
N LEU A 299 0.03 8.70 -39.23
CA LEU A 299 -0.98 9.56 -38.65
C LEU A 299 -1.63 10.47 -39.71
N ASP A 300 -0.81 11.11 -40.57
CA ASP A 300 -1.31 11.96 -41.66
C ASP A 300 -2.27 11.19 -42.59
N LYS A 301 -1.93 9.94 -42.92
CA LYS A 301 -2.84 9.07 -43.68
C LYS A 301 -4.13 8.73 -42.93
N LEU A 302 -4.07 8.51 -41.61
CA LEU A 302 -5.28 8.24 -40.81
C LEU A 302 -6.18 9.49 -40.75
N LEU A 303 -5.60 10.66 -40.62
CA LEU A 303 -6.33 11.92 -40.55
C LEU A 303 -6.94 12.32 -41.91
N SER A 304 -6.34 11.89 -43.04
CA SER A 304 -6.91 12.14 -44.38
C SER A 304 -8.20 11.34 -44.67
N TYR A 305 -8.54 10.33 -43.86
CA TYR A 305 -9.77 9.55 -44.06
C TYR A 305 -11.04 10.24 -43.58
N SER A 306 -10.92 11.28 -42.72
CA SER A 306 -12.07 12.01 -42.21
C SER A 306 -11.65 13.41 -41.74
N GLU A 307 -12.27 14.44 -42.28
CA GLU A 307 -12.04 15.83 -41.86
C GLU A 307 -12.47 16.04 -40.39
N ASP A 308 -13.54 15.39 -39.93
CA ASP A 308 -13.91 15.39 -38.51
C ASP A 308 -12.82 14.86 -37.61
N LEU A 309 -12.22 13.72 -38.00
CA LEU A 309 -11.10 13.12 -37.24
C LEU A 309 -9.91 14.06 -37.19
N LYS A 310 -9.57 14.68 -38.31
CA LYS A 310 -8.47 15.62 -38.44
C LYS A 310 -8.68 16.88 -37.59
N HIS A 311 -9.87 17.50 -37.68
CA HIS A 311 -10.24 18.67 -36.90
C HIS A 311 -10.12 18.41 -35.39
N HIS A 312 -10.75 17.34 -34.88
CA HIS A 312 -10.74 17.03 -33.47
C HIS A 312 -9.36 16.53 -32.97
N TYR A 313 -8.58 15.92 -33.83
CA TYR A 313 -7.17 15.61 -33.51
C TYR A 313 -6.36 16.88 -33.26
N HIS A 314 -6.44 17.87 -34.13
CA HIS A 314 -5.73 19.12 -33.98
C HIS A 314 -6.19 19.88 -32.72
N LEU A 315 -7.49 19.95 -32.48
CA LEU A 315 -8.02 20.55 -31.25
C LEU A 315 -7.54 19.81 -29.99
N TYR A 316 -7.55 18.48 -30.02
CA TYR A 316 -7.03 17.64 -28.92
C TYR A 316 -5.54 17.91 -28.67
N GLN A 317 -4.72 18.04 -29.70
CA GLN A 317 -3.30 18.34 -29.56
C GLN A 317 -3.05 19.76 -28.99
N LEU A 318 -3.84 20.76 -29.39
CA LEU A 318 -3.77 22.10 -28.83
C LEU A 318 -4.17 22.14 -27.36
N LEU A 319 -5.23 21.45 -27.00
CA LEU A 319 -5.65 21.29 -25.60
C LEU A 319 -4.56 20.64 -24.76
N LEU A 320 -3.96 19.55 -25.25
CA LEU A 320 -2.83 18.91 -24.56
C LEU A 320 -1.64 19.86 -24.39
N PHE A 321 -1.33 20.63 -25.44
CA PHE A 321 -0.21 21.58 -25.42
C PHE A 321 -0.41 22.65 -24.33
N HIS A 322 -1.54 23.33 -24.31
CA HIS A 322 -1.84 24.36 -23.31
C HIS A 322 -1.96 23.79 -21.89
N PHE A 323 -2.50 22.58 -21.79
CA PHE A 323 -2.57 21.88 -20.50
C PHE A 323 -1.18 21.56 -19.93
N GLN A 324 -0.26 21.06 -20.76
CA GLN A 324 1.11 20.71 -20.35
C GLN A 324 1.94 21.96 -20.03
N ASN A 325 1.75 23.04 -20.79
CA ASN A 325 2.41 24.31 -20.56
C ASN A 325 1.79 25.10 -19.39
N LYS A 326 0.78 24.54 -18.71
CA LYS A 326 0.10 25.18 -17.58
C LYS A 326 -0.49 26.56 -17.93
N GLU A 327 -1.11 26.66 -19.06
CA GLU A 327 -1.77 27.87 -19.59
C GLU A 327 -3.30 27.75 -19.47
N PRO A 328 -3.89 27.96 -18.27
CA PRO A 328 -5.31 27.72 -18.04
C PRO A 328 -6.22 28.63 -18.89
N GLU A 329 -5.84 29.87 -19.11
CA GLU A 329 -6.61 30.82 -19.89
C GLU A 329 -6.78 30.36 -21.35
N LYS A 330 -5.66 29.98 -21.99
CA LYS A 330 -5.68 29.48 -23.37
C LYS A 330 -6.40 28.13 -23.46
N PHE A 331 -6.20 27.25 -22.47
CA PHE A 331 -6.89 25.96 -22.39
C PHE A 331 -8.41 26.14 -22.34
N PHE A 332 -8.91 27.01 -21.47
CA PHE A 332 -10.35 27.27 -21.35
C PHE A 332 -10.88 28.11 -22.49
N GLY A 333 -10.13 29.06 -23.03
CA GLY A 333 -10.50 29.79 -24.23
C GLY A 333 -10.80 28.86 -25.41
N LEU A 334 -9.91 27.87 -25.68
CA LEU A 334 -10.16 26.85 -26.71
C LEU A 334 -11.42 26.03 -26.43
N ILE A 335 -11.71 25.72 -25.17
CA ILE A 335 -12.93 24.97 -24.82
C ILE A 335 -14.18 25.79 -25.06
N GLU A 336 -14.17 27.05 -24.64
CA GLU A 336 -15.29 27.96 -24.77
C GLU A 336 -15.61 28.27 -26.26
N ASP A 337 -14.60 28.58 -27.07
CA ASP A 337 -14.70 28.88 -28.49
C ASP A 337 -15.25 27.69 -29.30
N ASN A 338 -14.84 26.47 -28.93
CA ASN A 338 -15.21 25.26 -29.68
C ASN A 338 -16.41 24.51 -29.11
N LEU A 339 -17.00 24.94 -27.98
CA LEU A 339 -18.03 24.17 -27.27
C LEU A 339 -19.23 23.78 -28.14
N LYS A 340 -19.67 24.67 -29.05
CA LYS A 340 -20.81 24.42 -29.93
C LYS A 340 -20.44 23.71 -31.24
N LEU A 341 -19.17 23.75 -31.61
CA LEU A 341 -18.68 23.28 -32.91
C LEU A 341 -18.18 21.81 -32.86
N VAL A 342 -17.82 21.34 -31.67
CA VAL A 342 -17.24 20.00 -31.53
C VAL A 342 -18.30 18.90 -31.48
N HIS A 343 -17.84 17.70 -31.77
CA HIS A 343 -18.63 16.45 -31.65
C HIS A 343 -19.24 16.30 -30.23
N PRO A 344 -20.47 15.78 -30.07
CA PRO A 344 -21.14 15.62 -28.77
C PRO A 344 -20.33 14.96 -27.67
N LEU A 345 -19.45 14.03 -28.02
CA LEU A 345 -18.53 13.40 -27.06
C LEU A 345 -17.55 14.41 -26.44
N PHE A 346 -17.03 15.34 -27.24
CA PHE A 346 -16.18 16.43 -26.72
C PHE A 346 -17.00 17.48 -25.99
N GLN A 347 -18.23 17.82 -26.47
CA GLN A 347 -19.10 18.73 -25.76
C GLN A 347 -19.38 18.30 -24.32
N THR A 348 -19.60 17.00 -24.10
CA THR A 348 -19.82 16.44 -22.77
C THR A 348 -18.60 16.67 -21.86
N VAL A 349 -17.38 16.43 -22.36
CA VAL A 349 -16.14 16.68 -21.63
C VAL A 349 -15.93 18.16 -21.37
N PHE A 350 -16.16 19.01 -22.35
CA PHE A 350 -16.04 20.47 -22.24
C PHE A 350 -16.99 21.05 -21.20
N LYS A 351 -18.25 20.64 -21.21
CA LYS A 351 -19.24 21.03 -20.18
C LYS A 351 -18.77 20.62 -18.79
N THR A 352 -18.21 19.42 -18.65
CA THR A 352 -17.67 18.95 -17.38
C THR A 352 -16.47 19.78 -16.93
N PHE A 353 -15.57 20.14 -17.84
CA PHE A 353 -14.41 20.97 -17.54
C PHE A 353 -14.78 22.40 -17.16
N LEU A 354 -15.76 22.98 -17.84
CA LEU A 354 -16.28 24.30 -17.49
C LEU A 354 -16.94 24.32 -16.11
N LYS A 355 -17.70 23.27 -15.76
CA LYS A 355 -18.26 23.11 -14.41
C LYS A 355 -17.17 23.02 -13.34
N ASP A 356 -16.05 22.39 -13.65
CA ASP A 356 -14.94 22.16 -12.72
C ASP A 356 -13.75 23.12 -12.96
N LYS A 357 -13.99 24.25 -13.67
CA LYS A 357 -12.96 25.21 -14.13
C LYS A 357 -11.99 25.60 -13.02
N GLU A 358 -12.49 26.08 -11.87
CA GLU A 358 -11.65 26.48 -10.72
C GLU A 358 -10.70 25.38 -10.28
N LYS A 359 -11.18 24.14 -10.17
CA LYS A 359 -10.39 22.99 -9.68
C LYS A 359 -9.32 22.55 -10.70
N ILE A 360 -9.65 22.66 -12.00
CA ILE A 360 -8.70 22.39 -13.10
C ILE A 360 -7.64 23.48 -13.16
N VAL A 361 -8.02 24.76 -12.99
CA VAL A 361 -7.06 25.86 -12.87
C VAL A 361 -6.12 25.63 -11.71
N ASN A 362 -6.64 25.25 -10.55
CA ASN A 362 -5.79 24.87 -9.40
C ASN A 362 -4.82 23.72 -9.73
N ALA A 363 -5.26 22.71 -10.52
CA ALA A 363 -4.40 21.61 -10.94
C ALA A 363 -3.29 22.04 -11.90
N LEU A 364 -3.49 23.07 -12.70
CA LEU A 364 -2.49 23.62 -13.62
C LEU A 364 -1.49 24.54 -12.91
N GLN A 365 -1.99 25.42 -12.03
CA GLN A 365 -1.19 26.46 -11.38
C GLN A 365 -0.45 25.99 -10.14
N LEU A 366 -1.05 25.08 -9.34
CA LEU A 366 -0.45 24.60 -8.10
C LEU A 366 0.46 23.38 -8.34
N PRO A 367 1.53 23.21 -7.54
CA PRO A 367 2.50 22.12 -7.71
C PRO A 367 2.01 20.78 -7.14
N TYR A 368 0.73 20.61 -6.90
CA TYR A 368 0.16 19.43 -6.27
C TYR A 368 -0.49 18.49 -7.28
N SER A 369 -0.42 17.18 -7.01
CA SER A 369 -1.09 16.15 -7.81
C SER A 369 -1.38 14.91 -6.94
N ASN A 370 -2.23 14.01 -7.41
CA ASN A 370 -2.56 12.78 -6.69
C ASN A 370 -1.52 11.65 -6.88
N ALA A 371 -0.46 11.90 -7.67
CA ALA A 371 0.55 10.89 -8.03
C ALA A 371 1.22 10.21 -6.82
N LYS A 372 1.45 10.96 -5.72
CA LYS A 372 2.01 10.38 -4.48
C LYS A 372 1.06 9.37 -3.85
N LEU A 373 -0.23 9.64 -3.84
CA LEU A 373 -1.24 8.73 -3.32
C LEU A 373 -1.46 7.54 -4.26
N GLU A 374 -1.37 7.75 -5.58
CA GLU A 374 -1.39 6.67 -6.56
C GLU A 374 -0.23 5.68 -6.32
N ALA A 375 0.98 6.18 -6.09
CA ALA A 375 2.13 5.35 -5.70
C ALA A 375 1.85 4.56 -4.40
N THR A 376 1.23 5.21 -3.41
CA THR A 376 0.81 4.57 -2.16
C THR A 376 -0.25 3.47 -2.42
N ASN A 377 -1.23 3.73 -3.27
CA ASN A 377 -2.23 2.74 -3.66
C ASN A 377 -1.61 1.52 -4.36
N ASN A 378 -0.54 1.71 -5.14
CA ASN A 378 0.20 0.61 -5.73
C ASN A 378 0.94 -0.24 -4.66
N LEU A 379 1.47 0.38 -3.61
CA LEU A 379 2.02 -0.35 -2.45
C LEU A 379 0.94 -1.12 -1.69
N ILE A 380 -0.25 -0.53 -1.50
CA ILE A 380 -1.41 -1.21 -0.89
C ILE A 380 -1.85 -2.41 -1.73
N LYS A 381 -1.90 -2.26 -3.06
CA LYS A 381 -2.18 -3.38 -3.97
C LYS A 381 -1.14 -4.50 -3.83
N LEU A 382 0.14 -4.15 -3.65
CA LEU A 382 1.22 -5.12 -3.43
C LEU A 382 1.04 -5.87 -2.10
N ILE A 383 0.77 -5.16 -0.99
CA ILE A 383 0.49 -5.76 0.31
C ILE A 383 -0.68 -6.76 0.21
N LYS A 384 -1.75 -6.37 -0.47
CA LYS A 384 -2.92 -7.22 -0.70
C LYS A 384 -2.60 -8.45 -1.55
N ARG A 385 -1.83 -8.28 -2.63
CA ARG A 385 -1.44 -9.36 -3.55
C ARG A 385 -0.54 -10.38 -2.86
N ASN A 386 0.47 -9.92 -2.13
CA ASN A 386 1.39 -10.81 -1.40
C ASN A 386 0.71 -11.58 -0.27
N ALA A 387 -0.40 -11.06 0.27
CA ALA A 387 -1.19 -11.75 1.28
C ALA A 387 -2.31 -12.64 0.68
N PHE A 388 -2.36 -12.82 -0.65
CA PHE A 388 -3.46 -13.51 -1.33
C PHE A 388 -4.85 -12.96 -0.99
N GLY A 389 -4.92 -11.69 -0.59
CA GLY A 389 -6.12 -11.00 -0.14
C GLY A 389 -6.28 -10.97 1.38
N PHE A 390 -7.31 -10.27 1.83
CA PHE A 390 -7.68 -10.17 3.24
C PHE A 390 -9.18 -10.42 3.39
N ARG A 391 -9.56 -11.25 4.35
CA ARG A 391 -10.96 -11.47 4.71
C ARG A 391 -11.48 -10.43 5.68
N ASN A 392 -10.61 -9.94 6.56
CA ASN A 392 -10.95 -8.97 7.61
C ASN A 392 -10.37 -7.59 7.26
N PHE A 393 -11.24 -6.58 7.19
CA PHE A 393 -10.85 -5.21 6.84
C PHE A 393 -9.92 -4.58 7.89
N GLU A 394 -10.18 -4.78 9.18
CA GLU A 394 -9.36 -4.19 10.25
C GLU A 394 -7.93 -4.76 10.24
N ASN A 395 -7.75 -6.05 9.95
CA ASN A 395 -6.42 -6.64 9.77
C ASN A 395 -5.70 -6.02 8.56
N PHE A 396 -6.41 -5.79 7.46
CA PHE A 396 -5.84 -5.14 6.29
C PHE A 396 -5.46 -3.68 6.59
N LYS A 397 -6.35 -2.92 7.22
CA LYS A 397 -6.10 -1.57 7.67
C LYS A 397 -4.87 -1.48 8.56
N LYS A 398 -4.74 -2.33 9.56
CA LYS A 398 -3.55 -2.41 10.43
C LYS A 398 -2.29 -2.69 9.64
N ARG A 399 -2.34 -3.61 8.67
CA ARG A 399 -1.19 -3.91 7.79
C ARG A 399 -0.77 -2.70 6.95
N ILE A 400 -1.72 -1.93 6.44
CA ILE A 400 -1.44 -0.69 5.71
C ILE A 400 -0.72 0.30 6.65
N PHE A 401 -1.27 0.55 7.84
CA PHE A 401 -0.69 1.50 8.80
C PHE A 401 0.72 1.06 9.26
N ILE A 402 0.92 -0.22 9.54
CA ILE A 402 2.25 -0.74 9.91
C ILE A 402 3.24 -0.55 8.78
N ALA A 403 2.87 -0.93 7.55
CA ALA A 403 3.79 -0.91 6.42
C ALA A 403 4.13 0.49 5.90
N LEU A 404 3.22 1.48 6.08
CA LEU A 404 3.35 2.80 5.48
C LEU A 404 3.62 3.91 6.50
N ASN A 405 3.12 3.80 7.74
CA ASN A 405 3.33 4.82 8.76
C ASN A 405 4.52 4.53 9.70
N ILE A 406 4.93 3.25 9.83
CA ILE A 406 6.11 2.92 10.64
C ILE A 406 7.34 2.97 9.75
N LYS A 407 8.19 3.96 9.97
CA LYS A 407 9.47 4.07 9.27
C LYS A 407 10.48 3.13 9.92
N LYS A 408 11.10 2.26 9.11
CA LYS A 408 12.21 1.44 9.54
C LYS A 408 13.47 2.31 9.51
N GLU A 409 14.13 2.46 10.64
CA GLU A 409 15.49 3.03 10.64
C GLU A 409 16.40 2.10 9.85
N ARG A 410 17.02 2.65 8.81
CA ARG A 410 18.05 1.93 8.06
C ARG A 410 19.31 1.96 8.91
N THR A 411 19.84 0.78 9.24
CA THR A 411 21.21 0.69 9.79
C THR A 411 22.17 1.31 8.79
N LYS A 412 22.93 2.30 9.24
CA LYS A 412 23.95 2.99 8.41
C LYS A 412 25.16 2.07 8.12
N TRP A 413 25.11 0.81 8.52
CA TRP A 413 26.17 -0.16 8.30
C TRP A 413 26.10 -0.64 6.85
N VAL A 414 26.93 -0.06 6.02
CA VAL A 414 27.24 -0.58 4.69
C VAL A 414 28.60 -1.25 4.81
N LEU A 415 28.64 -2.55 4.53
CA LEU A 415 29.94 -3.21 4.32
C LEU A 415 30.62 -2.43 3.18
N SER A 416 31.73 -1.80 3.48
CA SER A 416 32.59 -1.20 2.44
C SER A 416 32.90 -2.31 1.46
N ARG A 417 32.76 -2.04 0.18
CA ARG A 417 33.25 -2.95 -0.85
C ARG A 417 34.75 -3.08 -0.63
N ALA A 418 35.18 -4.26 -0.23
CA ALA A 418 36.57 -4.62 -0.24
C ALA A 418 37.11 -4.62 -1.66
#